data_3093adf99bce329d0f927957b8ab5cc4
#
_entry.id   3093adf99bce329d0f927957b8ab5cc4
#
_cell.length_a   1.000
_cell.length_b   1.000
_cell.length_c   1.000
_cell.angle_alpha   90.00
_cell.angle_beta   90.00
_cell.angle_gamma   90.00
#
_symmetry.space_group_name_H-M   'P 1'
#
loop_
_entity.id
_entity.type
_entity.pdbx_description
1 polymer ?
#
loop_
_entity_poly.entity_id
_entity_poly.type
_entity_poly.pdbx_seq_one_letter_code
_entity_poly.pdbx_strand_id
1 'polypeptide(L)'
;LRKDNTGYDLKQLFLGAEGTLGIVTAVVLKLFPRPQEVVTSFVALPTAQAALELLSRMRSATSDGVTSFEYVHRSCVDLVLAQIDGASDPFAEAYCHYALIECCASRKASGLMKAVEEALGAAFETGEVSNAVIASSGQQSAALWKLRESIPEAQKLAGAGLKHDISVPLTNVPEFL
;
A
#
# COMPACT_ATOMS: atom_id res chain seq x y z
N LEU A 1 -25.11 -18.29 -3.95
CA LEU A 1 -25.46 -18.29 -5.38
C LEU A 1 -24.40 -17.53 -6.18
N ARG A 2 -24.06 -18.00 -7.39
CA ARG A 2 -23.14 -17.28 -8.29
C ARG A 2 -23.83 -16.12 -9.01
N LYS A 3 -25.13 -16.18 -9.12
CA LYS A 3 -25.98 -15.16 -9.71
C LYS A 3 -27.27 -15.11 -8.90
N ASP A 4 -27.66 -13.92 -8.48
CA ASP A 4 -28.92 -13.65 -7.79
C ASP A 4 -29.46 -12.30 -8.27
N ASN A 5 -30.54 -12.36 -9.06
CA ASN A 5 -31.19 -11.19 -9.65
C ASN A 5 -32.59 -10.98 -9.06
N THR A 6 -32.88 -11.56 -7.88
CA THR A 6 -34.21 -11.56 -7.28
C THR A 6 -34.59 -10.23 -6.63
N GLY A 7 -33.63 -9.32 -6.41
CA GLY A 7 -33.87 -8.03 -5.79
C GLY A 7 -32.59 -7.32 -5.39
N TYR A 8 -32.71 -6.33 -4.51
CA TYR A 8 -31.57 -5.61 -3.97
C TYR A 8 -30.71 -6.51 -3.08
N ASP A 9 -29.41 -6.36 -3.17
CA ASP A 9 -28.43 -7.06 -2.33
C ASP A 9 -28.35 -6.38 -0.95
N LEU A 10 -29.29 -6.73 -0.07
CA LEU A 10 -29.48 -6.10 1.23
C LEU A 10 -28.27 -6.22 2.17
N LYS A 11 -27.37 -7.21 1.97
CA LYS A 11 -26.15 -7.32 2.79
C LYS A 11 -25.23 -6.09 2.65
N GLN A 12 -25.31 -5.38 1.53
CA GLN A 12 -24.53 -4.17 1.29
C GLN A 12 -24.89 -3.02 2.26
N LEU A 13 -26.11 -3.03 2.83
CA LEU A 13 -26.52 -2.05 3.82
C LEU A 13 -25.76 -2.17 5.15
N PHE A 14 -25.28 -3.38 5.46
CA PHE A 14 -24.57 -3.65 6.70
C PHE A 14 -23.06 -3.39 6.59
N LEU A 15 -22.52 -3.31 5.37
CA LEU A 15 -21.11 -2.97 5.15
C LEU A 15 -20.91 -1.47 5.43
N GLY A 16 -20.06 -1.15 6.42
CA GLY A 16 -19.84 0.22 6.87
C GLY A 16 -20.93 0.78 7.79
N ALA A 17 -21.91 -0.03 8.22
CA ALA A 17 -22.96 0.43 9.14
C ALA A 17 -22.48 0.60 10.60
N GLU A 18 -21.27 0.16 10.93
CA GLU A 18 -20.64 0.31 12.26
C GLU A 18 -21.54 -0.13 13.44
N GLY A 19 -22.33 -1.18 13.23
CA GLY A 19 -23.26 -1.71 14.24
C GLY A 19 -24.57 -0.93 14.39
N THR A 20 -24.82 0.15 13.63
CA THR A 20 -26.05 0.96 13.76
C THR A 20 -27.29 0.26 13.21
N LEU A 21 -27.13 -0.64 12.23
CA LEU A 21 -28.24 -1.40 11.61
C LEU A 21 -28.36 -2.83 12.16
N GLY A 22 -27.37 -3.31 12.89
CA GLY A 22 -27.36 -4.65 13.47
C GLY A 22 -25.94 -5.16 13.70
N ILE A 23 -25.85 -6.37 14.27
CA ILE A 23 -24.59 -7.06 14.54
C ILE A 23 -24.47 -8.23 13.60
N VAL A 24 -23.37 -8.28 12.84
CA VAL A 24 -23.06 -9.41 11.96
C VAL A 24 -22.55 -10.57 12.81
N THR A 25 -23.28 -11.67 12.84
CA THR A 25 -22.93 -12.87 13.63
C THR A 25 -22.23 -13.95 12.81
N ALA A 26 -22.44 -13.96 11.50
CA ALA A 26 -21.79 -14.90 10.58
C ALA A 26 -21.74 -14.32 9.16
N VAL A 27 -20.69 -14.69 8.41
CA VAL A 27 -20.49 -14.26 7.03
C VAL A 27 -20.04 -15.40 6.15
N VAL A 28 -20.39 -15.32 4.86
CA VAL A 28 -19.83 -16.18 3.81
C VAL A 28 -18.86 -15.33 2.99
N LEU A 29 -17.58 -15.69 3.04
CA LEU A 29 -16.52 -14.97 2.35
C LEU A 29 -16.18 -15.66 1.01
N LYS A 30 -15.96 -14.85 -0.02
CA LYS A 30 -15.36 -15.31 -1.27
C LYS A 30 -13.86 -15.47 -1.06
N LEU A 31 -13.35 -16.67 -1.32
CA LEU A 31 -11.93 -16.95 -1.25
C LEU A 31 -11.27 -16.79 -2.62
N PHE A 32 -10.05 -16.31 -2.61
CA PHE A 32 -9.20 -16.21 -3.79
C PHE A 32 -7.98 -17.13 -3.63
N PRO A 33 -7.43 -17.68 -4.71
CA PRO A 33 -6.16 -18.41 -4.65
C PRO A 33 -5.06 -17.54 -4.05
N ARG A 34 -4.22 -18.14 -3.20
CA ARG A 34 -3.06 -17.43 -2.66
C ARG A 34 -2.13 -17.04 -3.80
N PRO A 35 -1.63 -15.78 -3.84
CA PRO A 35 -0.61 -15.38 -4.80
C PRO A 35 0.59 -16.31 -4.78
N GLN A 36 1.14 -16.62 -5.95
CA GLN A 36 2.32 -17.47 -6.11
C GLN A 36 3.61 -16.66 -6.14
N GLU A 37 3.52 -15.39 -6.54
CA GLU A 37 4.61 -14.42 -6.48
C GLU A 37 4.09 -13.15 -5.81
N VAL A 38 4.92 -12.61 -4.93
CA VAL A 38 4.69 -11.33 -4.24
C VAL A 38 5.99 -10.55 -4.31
N VAL A 39 5.93 -9.33 -4.77
CA VAL A 39 7.05 -8.40 -4.82
C VAL A 39 6.68 -7.16 -4.02
N THR A 40 7.45 -6.89 -2.96
CA THR A 40 7.29 -5.73 -2.11
C THR A 40 8.42 -4.75 -2.37
N SER A 41 8.11 -3.49 -2.57
CA SER A 41 9.08 -2.41 -2.75
C SER A 41 8.75 -1.21 -1.89
N PHE A 42 9.78 -0.49 -1.44
CA PHE A 42 9.67 0.80 -0.77
C PHE A 42 10.39 1.83 -1.63
N VAL A 43 9.67 2.85 -2.05
CA VAL A 43 10.09 3.78 -3.11
C VAL A 43 10.10 5.20 -2.57
N ALA A 44 11.20 5.90 -2.76
CA ALA A 44 11.32 7.33 -2.45
C ALA A 44 10.89 8.16 -3.67
N LEU A 45 10.10 9.18 -3.43
CA LEU A 45 9.45 9.99 -4.45
C LEU A 45 9.81 11.48 -4.27
N PRO A 46 9.94 12.25 -5.36
CA PRO A 46 10.20 13.68 -5.28
C PRO A 46 8.98 14.48 -4.82
N THR A 47 7.76 14.02 -5.14
CA THR A 47 6.50 14.70 -4.82
C THR A 47 5.36 13.72 -4.58
N ALA A 48 4.27 14.20 -3.98
CA ALA A 48 3.02 13.40 -3.87
C ALA A 48 2.40 13.11 -5.25
N GLN A 49 2.55 14.01 -6.23
CA GLN A 49 2.09 13.79 -7.60
C GLN A 49 2.81 12.61 -8.26
N ALA A 50 4.11 12.45 -8.04
CA ALA A 50 4.89 11.33 -8.56
C ALA A 50 4.37 9.97 -8.06
N ALA A 51 3.71 9.93 -6.89
CA ALA A 51 3.08 8.70 -6.40
C ALA A 51 1.92 8.23 -7.31
N LEU A 52 1.12 9.15 -7.85
CA LEU A 52 0.03 8.80 -8.78
C LEU A 52 0.57 8.32 -10.14
N GLU A 53 1.61 8.96 -10.62
CA GLU A 53 2.27 8.59 -11.88
C GLU A 53 2.89 7.20 -11.76
N LEU A 54 3.60 6.95 -10.64
CA LEU A 54 4.16 5.64 -10.33
C LEU A 54 3.07 4.57 -10.17
N LEU A 55 1.95 4.86 -9.48
CA LEU A 55 0.83 3.92 -9.36
C LEU A 55 0.30 3.50 -10.75
N SER A 56 0.10 4.47 -11.64
CA SER A 56 -0.36 4.20 -13.00
C SER A 56 0.63 3.34 -13.79
N ARG A 57 1.92 3.66 -13.69
CA ARG A 57 3.02 2.90 -14.31
C ARG A 57 3.07 1.47 -13.80
N MET A 58 3.04 1.29 -12.47
CA MET A 58 3.09 -0.03 -11.83
C MET A 58 1.90 -0.91 -12.22
N ARG A 59 0.69 -0.35 -12.23
CA ARG A 59 -0.51 -1.08 -12.68
C ARG A 59 -0.39 -1.54 -14.13
N SER A 60 0.08 -0.67 -15.01
CA SER A 60 0.30 -1.00 -16.42
C SER A 60 1.36 -2.10 -16.59
N ALA A 61 2.51 -1.97 -15.93
CA ALA A 61 3.63 -2.90 -16.05
C ALA A 61 3.33 -4.30 -15.48
N THR A 62 2.51 -4.37 -14.43
CA THR A 62 2.17 -5.63 -13.74
C THR A 62 0.83 -6.22 -14.16
N SER A 63 0.20 -5.71 -15.23
CA SER A 63 -1.13 -6.12 -15.67
C SER A 63 -2.17 -6.05 -14.54
N ASP A 64 -2.20 -4.90 -13.84
CA ASP A 64 -3.05 -4.61 -12.68
C ASP A 64 -2.75 -5.52 -11.45
N GLY A 65 -1.52 -6.01 -11.37
CA GLY A 65 -1.05 -6.86 -10.26
C GLY A 65 -0.73 -6.11 -8.96
N VAL A 66 -0.91 -4.78 -8.90
CA VAL A 66 -0.72 -3.98 -7.67
C VAL A 66 -1.83 -4.32 -6.69
N THR A 67 -1.48 -4.92 -5.56
CA THR A 67 -2.41 -5.30 -4.48
C THR A 67 -2.42 -4.32 -3.32
N SER A 68 -1.31 -3.59 -3.12
CA SER A 68 -1.22 -2.51 -2.16
C SER A 68 -0.36 -1.38 -2.71
N PHE A 69 -0.78 -0.16 -2.44
CA PHE A 69 -0.03 1.06 -2.73
C PHE A 69 -0.29 2.06 -1.60
N GLU A 70 0.70 2.21 -0.71
CA GLU A 70 0.59 2.99 0.52
C GLU A 70 1.52 4.21 0.44
N TYR A 71 0.95 5.39 0.27
CA TYR A 71 1.73 6.62 0.37
C TYR A 71 2.10 6.90 1.83
N VAL A 72 3.35 7.24 2.09
CA VAL A 72 3.89 7.55 3.42
C VAL A 72 4.71 8.82 3.36
N HIS A 73 4.39 9.80 4.21
CA HIS A 73 5.21 11.00 4.35
C HIS A 73 6.37 10.75 5.33
N ARG A 74 7.49 11.46 5.14
CA ARG A 74 8.70 11.34 5.97
C ARG A 74 8.41 11.40 7.47
N SER A 75 7.57 12.32 7.90
CA SER A 75 7.23 12.46 9.33
C SER A 75 6.66 11.17 9.95
N CYS A 76 5.97 10.34 9.16
CA CYS A 76 5.48 9.04 9.64
C CYS A 76 6.63 8.04 9.80
N VAL A 77 7.58 8.04 8.87
CA VAL A 77 8.78 7.18 8.96
C VAL A 77 9.62 7.60 10.18
N ASP A 78 9.89 8.88 10.35
CA ASP A 78 10.64 9.40 11.51
C ASP A 78 9.98 9.03 12.83
N LEU A 79 8.66 9.12 12.88
CA LEU A 79 7.92 8.76 14.07
C LEU A 79 8.07 7.26 14.41
N VAL A 80 7.99 6.39 13.41
CA VAL A 80 8.19 4.94 13.60
C VAL A 80 9.62 4.65 14.05
N LEU A 81 10.61 5.27 13.40
CA LEU A 81 12.02 5.08 13.77
C LEU A 81 12.33 5.54 15.21
N ALA A 82 11.62 6.56 15.68
CA ALA A 82 11.80 7.10 17.04
C ALA A 82 11.08 6.28 18.13
N GLN A 83 9.98 5.62 17.81
CA GLN A 83 9.09 5.01 18.80
C GLN A 83 9.08 3.47 18.78
N ILE A 84 9.52 2.84 17.68
CA ILE A 84 9.35 1.40 17.47
C ILE A 84 10.71 0.70 17.43
N ASP A 85 10.96 -0.13 18.41
CA ASP A 85 12.20 -0.90 18.49
C ASP A 85 12.41 -1.82 17.29
N GLY A 86 13.63 -1.79 16.76
CA GLY A 86 14.04 -2.61 15.62
C GLY A 86 13.39 -2.18 14.29
N ALA A 87 12.79 -1.00 14.20
CA ALA A 87 12.50 -0.36 12.93
C ALA A 87 13.79 0.25 12.35
N SER A 88 13.98 0.19 11.04
CA SER A 88 15.13 0.77 10.36
C SER A 88 14.70 1.41 9.05
N ASP A 89 15.33 2.55 8.72
CA ASP A 89 15.13 3.19 7.42
C ASP A 89 15.82 2.33 6.34
N PRO A 90 15.13 1.94 5.27
CA PRO A 90 15.74 1.19 4.19
C PRO A 90 16.69 2.01 3.32
N PHE A 91 16.67 3.34 3.46
CA PHE A 91 17.53 4.26 2.72
C PHE A 91 18.59 4.89 3.63
N ALA A 92 19.77 5.15 3.06
CA ALA A 92 20.83 5.89 3.72
C ALA A 92 20.52 7.40 3.85
N GLU A 93 19.68 7.90 2.95
CA GLU A 93 19.26 9.31 2.88
C GLU A 93 17.76 9.42 3.14
N ALA A 94 17.37 10.54 3.77
CA ALA A 94 15.97 10.84 4.02
C ALA A 94 15.32 11.52 2.80
N TYR A 95 14.12 11.08 2.43
CA TYR A 95 13.27 11.68 1.39
C TYR A 95 11.98 12.19 2.01
N CYS A 96 11.27 13.10 1.34
CA CYS A 96 10.02 13.65 1.88
C CYS A 96 8.83 12.72 1.69
N HIS A 97 8.80 11.97 0.59
CA HIS A 97 7.65 11.18 0.17
C HIS A 97 8.07 9.75 -0.15
N TYR A 98 7.25 8.80 0.23
CA TYR A 98 7.48 7.39 -0.03
C TYR A 98 6.21 6.69 -0.50
N ALA A 99 6.39 5.57 -1.18
CA ALA A 99 5.33 4.60 -1.43
C ALA A 99 5.80 3.20 -1.04
N LEU A 100 5.02 2.48 -0.24
CA LEU A 100 5.14 1.04 -0.07
C LEU A 100 4.23 0.39 -1.10
N ILE A 101 4.79 -0.45 -1.96
CA ILE A 101 4.08 -1.07 -3.07
C ILE A 101 4.19 -2.58 -2.94
N GLU A 102 3.08 -3.27 -3.04
CA GLU A 102 3.04 -4.72 -3.17
C GLU A 102 2.36 -5.11 -4.48
N CYS A 103 3.04 -5.94 -5.24
CA CYS A 103 2.53 -6.51 -6.48
C CYS A 103 2.44 -8.02 -6.34
N CYS A 104 1.37 -8.62 -6.86
CA CYS A 104 1.10 -10.04 -6.77
C CYS A 104 0.83 -10.66 -8.14
N ALA A 105 1.23 -11.93 -8.30
CA ALA A 105 0.83 -12.74 -9.43
C ALA A 105 0.30 -14.11 -8.98
N SER A 106 -0.74 -14.60 -9.67
CA SER A 106 -1.38 -15.88 -9.39
C SER A 106 -0.62 -17.09 -9.94
N ARG A 107 0.40 -16.88 -10.76
CA ARG A 107 1.21 -17.92 -11.40
C ARG A 107 2.66 -17.79 -11.00
N LYS A 108 3.36 -18.92 -10.84
CA LYS A 108 4.82 -18.96 -10.66
C LYS A 108 5.53 -18.57 -11.96
N ALA A 109 6.69 -17.99 -11.82
CA ALA A 109 7.53 -17.52 -12.94
C ALA A 109 6.75 -16.63 -13.93
N SER A 110 5.91 -15.75 -13.36
CA SER A 110 5.10 -14.81 -14.13
C SER A 110 5.93 -13.69 -14.77
N GLY A 111 7.16 -13.50 -14.31
CA GLY A 111 8.01 -12.36 -14.67
C GLY A 111 7.72 -11.12 -13.85
N LEU A 112 6.94 -11.23 -12.76
CA LEU A 112 6.52 -10.10 -11.95
C LEU A 112 7.71 -9.29 -11.41
N MET A 113 8.73 -9.96 -10.85
CA MET A 113 9.93 -9.27 -10.32
C MET A 113 10.57 -8.41 -11.42
N LYS A 114 10.80 -8.99 -12.60
CA LYS A 114 11.40 -8.29 -13.73
C LYS A 114 10.54 -7.09 -14.16
N ALA A 115 9.22 -7.26 -14.25
CA ALA A 115 8.30 -6.17 -14.60
C ALA A 115 8.35 -5.01 -13.59
N VAL A 116 8.45 -5.32 -12.29
CA VAL A 116 8.61 -4.32 -11.22
C VAL A 116 9.95 -3.61 -11.34
N GLU A 117 11.05 -4.35 -11.52
CA GLU A 117 12.40 -3.78 -11.71
C GLU A 117 12.48 -2.85 -12.92
N GLU A 118 11.96 -3.28 -14.07
CA GLU A 118 11.93 -2.47 -15.30
C GLU A 118 11.07 -1.20 -15.13
N ALA A 119 9.91 -1.33 -14.50
CA ALA A 119 9.03 -0.18 -14.25
C ALA A 119 9.65 0.85 -13.30
N LEU A 120 10.28 0.40 -12.20
CA LEU A 120 10.98 1.29 -11.27
C LEU A 120 12.23 1.89 -11.89
N GLY A 121 12.99 1.14 -12.70
CA GLY A 121 14.14 1.63 -13.45
C GLY A 121 13.75 2.74 -14.41
N ALA A 122 12.70 2.54 -15.21
CA ALA A 122 12.19 3.56 -16.12
C ALA A 122 11.66 4.81 -15.37
N ALA A 123 11.01 4.63 -14.21
CA ALA A 123 10.55 5.73 -13.38
C ALA A 123 11.72 6.53 -12.75
N PHE A 124 12.82 5.86 -12.44
CA PHE A 124 14.04 6.51 -11.97
C PHE A 124 14.70 7.35 -13.08
N GLU A 125 14.79 6.81 -14.29
CA GLU A 125 15.35 7.53 -15.46
C GLU A 125 14.53 8.79 -15.82
N THR A 126 13.21 8.76 -15.61
CA THR A 126 12.32 9.92 -15.86
C THR A 126 12.22 10.89 -14.69
N GLY A 127 12.83 10.57 -13.54
CA GLY A 127 12.78 11.39 -12.33
C GLY A 127 11.47 11.28 -11.53
N GLU A 128 10.59 10.33 -11.86
CA GLU A 128 9.39 10.03 -11.09
C GLU A 128 9.73 9.34 -9.76
N VAL A 129 10.87 8.65 -9.70
CA VAL A 129 11.39 7.96 -8.52
C VAL A 129 12.78 8.48 -8.18
N SER A 130 13.02 8.82 -6.91
CA SER A 130 14.32 9.28 -6.43
C SER A 130 15.21 8.12 -5.97
N ASN A 131 14.63 7.08 -5.40
CA ASN A 131 15.30 5.86 -4.96
C ASN A 131 14.29 4.73 -4.76
N ALA A 132 14.75 3.48 -4.80
CA ALA A 132 13.87 2.33 -4.56
C ALA A 132 14.64 1.15 -3.94
N VAL A 133 13.97 0.45 -3.03
CA VAL A 133 14.41 -0.83 -2.47
C VAL A 133 13.34 -1.88 -2.78
N ILE A 134 13.75 -2.97 -3.42
CA ILE A 134 12.89 -4.14 -3.66
C ILE A 134 13.32 -5.23 -2.68
N ALA A 135 12.37 -5.77 -1.93
CA ALA A 135 12.64 -6.83 -0.96
C ALA A 135 13.12 -8.11 -1.69
N SER A 136 14.28 -8.60 -1.33
CA SER A 136 14.87 -9.85 -1.86
C SER A 136 14.50 -11.09 -1.03
N SER A 137 13.82 -10.89 0.11
CA SER A 137 13.39 -11.97 1.02
C SER A 137 12.09 -11.60 1.74
N GLY A 138 11.39 -12.63 2.24
CA GLY A 138 10.21 -12.41 3.10
C GLY A 138 10.50 -11.61 4.37
N GLN A 139 11.72 -11.73 4.91
CA GLN A 139 12.15 -10.95 6.07
C GLN A 139 12.27 -9.47 5.73
N GLN A 140 12.85 -9.12 4.58
CA GLN A 140 12.92 -7.74 4.11
C GLN A 140 11.55 -7.18 3.81
N SER A 141 10.69 -7.95 3.13
CA SER A 141 9.29 -7.54 2.90
C SER A 141 8.57 -7.23 4.22
N ALA A 142 8.69 -8.11 5.22
CA ALA A 142 8.11 -7.89 6.54
C ALA A 142 8.68 -6.64 7.24
N ALA A 143 9.97 -6.35 7.06
CA ALA A 143 10.59 -5.14 7.62
C ALA A 143 10.06 -3.86 6.96
N LEU A 144 9.83 -3.85 5.64
CA LEU A 144 9.22 -2.74 4.92
C LEU A 144 7.76 -2.53 5.36
N TRP A 145 6.99 -3.60 5.47
CA TRP A 145 5.62 -3.55 5.99
C TRP A 145 5.57 -3.05 7.44
N LYS A 146 6.54 -3.47 8.29
CA LYS A 146 6.62 -2.99 9.68
C LYS A 146 6.69 -1.48 9.77
N LEU A 147 7.42 -0.80 8.88
CA LEU A 147 7.46 0.67 8.85
C LEU A 147 6.05 1.26 8.67
N ARG A 148 5.25 0.71 7.76
CA ARG A 148 3.89 1.21 7.49
C ARG A 148 2.90 0.83 8.59
N GLU A 149 2.90 -0.44 9.01
CA GLU A 149 1.92 -0.98 9.95
C GLU A 149 2.12 -0.43 11.37
N SER A 150 3.35 -0.04 11.73
CA SER A 150 3.64 0.52 13.04
C SER A 150 3.27 2.01 13.19
N ILE A 151 2.88 2.72 12.13
CA ILE A 151 2.51 4.15 12.20
C ILE A 151 1.42 4.41 13.25
N PRO A 152 0.30 3.66 13.32
CA PRO A 152 -0.74 3.91 14.32
C PRO A 152 -0.26 3.73 15.76
N GLU A 153 0.62 2.76 16.00
CA GLU A 153 1.22 2.52 17.31
C GLU A 153 2.20 3.63 17.69
N ALA A 154 3.10 3.99 16.77
CA ALA A 154 4.05 5.09 16.97
C ALA A 154 3.34 6.42 17.26
N GLN A 155 2.23 6.71 16.57
CA GLN A 155 1.40 7.87 16.85
C GLN A 155 0.79 7.83 18.26
N LYS A 156 0.35 6.64 18.70
CA LYS A 156 -0.19 6.47 20.06
C LYS A 156 0.88 6.70 21.13
N LEU A 157 2.09 6.20 20.90
CA LEU A 157 3.22 6.40 21.82
C LEU A 157 3.70 7.85 21.88
N ALA A 158 3.62 8.57 20.76
CA ALA A 158 3.99 9.99 20.70
C ALA A 158 3.01 10.94 21.40
N GLY A 159 1.77 10.47 21.69
CA GLY A 159 0.79 11.25 22.45
C GLY A 159 -0.57 11.36 21.77
N ALA A 160 -1.37 12.30 22.26
CA ALA A 160 -2.71 12.55 21.70
C ALA A 160 -2.63 13.18 20.31
N GLY A 161 -3.45 12.69 19.40
CA GLY A 161 -3.53 13.21 18.02
C GLY A 161 -4.95 13.17 17.50
N LEU A 162 -5.25 14.02 16.53
CA LEU A 162 -6.48 13.95 15.74
C LEU A 162 -6.22 13.04 14.54
N LYS A 163 -7.06 12.02 14.39
CA LYS A 163 -7.00 11.08 13.27
C LYS A 163 -8.24 11.27 12.40
N HIS A 164 -8.01 11.37 11.12
CA HIS A 164 -9.07 11.47 10.13
C HIS A 164 -9.01 10.25 9.22
N ASP A 165 -10.17 9.67 8.94
CA ASP A 165 -10.37 8.64 7.92
C ASP A 165 -11.29 9.24 6.87
N ILE A 166 -10.69 9.72 5.79
CA ILE A 166 -11.37 10.44 4.70
C ILE A 166 -10.98 9.87 3.36
N SER A 167 -11.81 10.07 2.36
CA SER A 167 -11.50 9.71 0.99
C SER A 167 -11.70 10.89 0.05
N VAL A 168 -10.81 10.99 -0.92
CA VAL A 168 -10.89 11.96 -2.03
C VAL A 168 -10.62 11.23 -3.34
N PRO A 169 -11.07 11.75 -4.50
CA PRO A 169 -10.65 11.22 -5.79
C PRO A 169 -9.12 11.20 -5.87
N LEU A 170 -8.53 10.13 -6.44
CA LEU A 170 -7.07 9.98 -6.54
C LEU A 170 -6.39 11.20 -7.15
N THR A 171 -6.99 11.81 -8.16
CA THR A 171 -6.47 13.01 -8.81
C THR A 171 -6.34 14.22 -7.89
N ASN A 172 -7.09 14.25 -6.78
CA ASN A 172 -7.10 15.36 -5.82
C ASN A 172 -6.15 15.10 -4.63
N VAL A 173 -5.57 13.90 -4.52
CA VAL A 173 -4.67 13.56 -3.41
C VAL A 173 -3.47 14.51 -3.30
N PRO A 174 -2.76 14.88 -4.39
CA PRO A 174 -1.61 15.78 -4.28
C PRO A 174 -1.95 17.19 -3.81
N GLU A 175 -3.14 17.69 -4.14
CA GLU A 175 -3.62 19.01 -3.69
C GLU A 175 -4.10 18.95 -2.23
N PHE A 176 -4.60 17.78 -1.81
CA PHE A 176 -5.10 17.56 -0.46
C PHE A 176 -3.97 17.42 0.58
N LEU A 177 -2.82 16.82 0.21
CA LEU A 177 -1.66 16.58 1.07
C LEU A 177 -0.80 17.84 1.23
#